data_68017f9d852ac8c55c88342b82788841
#
_entry.id   68017f9d852ac8c55c88342b82788841
#
_cell.length_a   1.000
_cell.length_b   1.000
_cell.length_c   1.000
_cell.angle_alpha   90.00
_cell.angle_beta   90.00
_cell.angle_gamma   90.00
#
_symmetry.space_group_name_H-M   'P 1'
#
loop_
_entity.id
_entity.type
_entity.pdbx_description
1 polymer ?
#
loop_
_entity_poly.entity_id
_entity_poly.type
_entity_poly.pdbx_seq_one_letter_code
_entity_poly.pdbx_strand_id
1 'polypeptide(L)'
;MQMTNIFDIELAKDDLNQALNTWISHIKNEKRVSPHTVDAYYRDINSFIHFLIEHIGGPLSLRNLETLLASDFRAFMAKKKRDGNSTRTIARLMSSIRSLFEYFEKIEILKNNAINNVRMPKLPQSIPKPLTYEQAKDLIIDSQKCDSNEKTPDWVQIRNKCIFLLLYGCGLRISEALELNIKDAPIEEWQDTIRVRGKGNKYREVPLLADVKDNIKEYVEMYPKKYNFDDPLFIGVRGDRLSPRIVQIIMQKMRASLNLPENATPHSLRHSYATHLLQAGVDLRSIQELLGHASLSTTQMYTKVNQKELLDVHKKAHPRNKTRHLKLVSDNS
;
A
#
# COMPACT_ATOMS: atom_id res chain seq x y z
N MET A 1 19.24 5.51 26.44
CA MET A 1 18.60 4.86 25.30
C MET A 1 19.59 4.92 24.16
N GLN A 2 20.35 3.83 23.92
CA GLN A 2 21.37 3.79 22.88
C GLN A 2 20.70 4.01 21.53
N MET A 3 21.09 5.06 20.81
CA MET A 3 20.73 5.24 19.41
C MET A 3 21.34 4.09 18.63
N THR A 4 20.54 3.19 18.16
CA THR A 4 20.98 2.15 17.23
C THR A 4 21.40 2.88 15.95
N ASN A 5 22.69 2.92 15.66
CA ASN A 5 23.21 3.48 14.41
C ASN A 5 22.63 2.66 13.24
N ILE A 6 21.82 3.31 12.43
CA ILE A 6 21.19 2.68 11.25
C ILE A 6 22.16 2.76 10.07
N PHE A 7 22.88 3.91 9.95
CA PHE A 7 23.96 4.07 9.00
C PHE A 7 25.30 3.79 9.69
N ASP A 8 25.99 2.79 9.18
CA ASP A 8 27.37 2.44 9.52
C ASP A 8 28.02 2.00 8.20
N ILE A 9 28.43 3.00 7.41
CA ILE A 9 28.99 2.79 6.08
C ILE A 9 30.50 2.88 6.21
N GLU A 10 31.20 1.77 5.97
CA GLU A 10 32.65 1.60 6.20
C GLU A 10 33.52 2.69 5.55
N LEU A 11 33.15 3.13 4.34
CA LEU A 11 33.87 4.19 3.62
C LEU A 11 33.22 5.59 3.78
N ALA A 12 32.29 5.77 4.71
CA ALA A 12 31.80 7.09 5.12
C ALA A 12 32.50 7.48 6.42
N LYS A 13 33.04 8.71 6.48
CA LYS A 13 33.65 9.22 7.70
C LYS A 13 32.60 9.43 8.80
N ASP A 14 33.06 9.50 10.04
CA ASP A 14 32.20 9.60 11.23
C ASP A 14 31.26 10.80 11.18
N ASP A 15 31.74 11.96 10.67
CA ASP A 15 30.93 13.16 10.49
C ASP A 15 29.71 12.92 9.63
N LEU A 16 29.87 12.19 8.51
CA LEU A 16 28.79 11.85 7.60
C LEU A 16 27.87 10.78 8.19
N ASN A 17 28.42 9.71 8.77
CA ASN A 17 27.61 8.66 9.40
C ASN A 17 26.73 9.23 10.53
N GLN A 18 27.28 10.12 11.35
CA GLN A 18 26.54 10.81 12.41
C GLN A 18 25.42 11.69 11.85
N ALA A 19 25.69 12.47 10.82
CA ALA A 19 24.68 13.34 10.18
C ALA A 19 23.54 12.52 9.53
N LEU A 20 23.85 11.42 8.86
CA LEU A 20 22.87 10.51 8.28
C LEU A 20 21.99 9.85 9.35
N ASN A 21 22.56 9.44 10.48
CA ASN A 21 21.82 8.88 11.61
C ASN A 21 20.91 9.92 12.28
N THR A 22 21.35 11.17 12.36
CA THR A 22 20.51 12.27 12.85
C THR A 22 19.32 12.52 11.93
N TRP A 23 19.55 12.54 10.60
CA TRP A 23 18.48 12.70 9.62
C TRP A 23 17.46 11.57 9.66
N ILE A 24 17.88 10.31 9.71
CA ILE A 24 16.94 9.19 9.74
C ILE A 24 16.13 9.17 11.03
N SER A 25 16.72 9.59 12.14
CA SER A 25 16.05 9.78 13.43
C SER A 25 14.99 10.88 13.36
N HIS A 26 15.27 12.00 12.68
CA HIS A 26 14.30 13.06 12.41
C HIS A 26 13.12 12.53 11.56
N ILE A 27 13.40 11.79 10.49
CA ILE A 27 12.36 11.17 9.65
C ILE A 27 11.46 10.25 10.47
N LYS A 28 12.06 9.43 11.34
CA LYS A 28 11.34 8.46 12.17
C LYS A 28 10.48 9.14 13.26
N ASN A 29 11.05 10.10 13.96
CA ASN A 29 10.47 10.62 15.20
C ASN A 29 9.61 11.87 14.96
N GLU A 30 10.09 12.82 14.15
CA GLU A 30 9.42 14.11 13.95
C GLU A 30 8.43 14.05 12.79
N LYS A 31 8.80 13.48 11.64
CA LYS A 31 7.86 13.32 10.51
C LYS A 31 6.86 12.19 10.71
N ARG A 32 7.04 11.34 11.72
CA ARG A 32 6.15 10.23 12.10
C ARG A 32 5.71 9.40 10.89
N VAL A 33 6.64 9.12 9.98
CA VAL A 33 6.35 8.30 8.81
C VAL A 33 6.30 6.82 9.18
N SER A 34 5.70 6.01 8.30
CA SER A 34 5.62 4.56 8.53
C SER A 34 7.00 3.91 8.55
N PRO A 35 7.19 2.78 9.26
CA PRO A 35 8.46 2.02 9.24
C PRO A 35 8.91 1.70 7.82
N HIS A 36 8.01 1.29 6.94
CA HIS A 36 8.31 1.04 5.53
C HIS A 36 8.84 2.27 4.77
N THR A 37 8.38 3.46 5.16
CA THR A 37 8.87 4.71 4.58
C THR A 37 10.28 5.00 5.07
N VAL A 38 10.57 4.77 6.36
CA VAL A 38 11.93 4.88 6.92
C VAL A 38 12.89 3.94 6.19
N ASP A 39 12.51 2.67 6.02
CA ASP A 39 13.31 1.68 5.29
C ASP A 39 13.54 2.07 3.82
N ALA A 40 12.56 2.70 3.19
CA ALA A 40 12.72 3.19 1.82
C ALA A 40 13.73 4.34 1.76
N TYR A 41 13.63 5.31 2.65
CA TYR A 41 14.59 6.41 2.76
C TYR A 41 16.00 5.90 3.04
N TYR A 42 16.14 4.97 3.99
CA TYR A 42 17.43 4.34 4.30
C TYR A 42 18.06 3.72 3.06
N ARG A 43 17.34 2.84 2.35
CA ARG A 43 17.86 2.18 1.15
C ARG A 43 18.20 3.16 0.04
N ASP A 44 17.41 4.21 -0.13
CA ASP A 44 17.64 5.22 -1.15
C ASP A 44 18.93 5.99 -0.90
N ILE A 45 19.12 6.46 0.32
CA ILE A 45 20.31 7.22 0.70
C ILE A 45 21.55 6.33 0.74
N ASN A 46 21.43 5.11 1.29
CA ASN A 46 22.52 4.15 1.27
C ASN A 46 23.01 3.89 -0.17
N SER A 47 22.08 3.71 -1.11
CA SER A 47 22.41 3.54 -2.53
C SER A 47 23.10 4.75 -3.15
N PHE A 48 22.74 5.96 -2.71
CA PHE A 48 23.38 7.20 -3.17
C PHE A 48 24.79 7.36 -2.59
N ILE A 49 24.98 7.09 -1.30
CA ILE A 49 26.28 7.18 -0.64
C ILE A 49 27.28 6.18 -1.25
N HIS A 50 26.86 4.94 -1.46
CA HIS A 50 27.72 3.95 -2.14
C HIS A 50 28.10 4.38 -3.55
N PHE A 51 27.15 4.96 -4.30
CA PHE A 51 27.51 5.52 -5.61
C PHE A 51 28.56 6.62 -5.50
N LEU A 52 28.44 7.53 -4.54
CA LEU A 52 29.39 8.63 -4.38
C LEU A 52 30.79 8.14 -3.98
N ILE A 53 30.88 7.12 -3.11
CA ILE A 53 32.14 6.49 -2.72
C ILE A 53 32.87 5.96 -3.98
N GLU A 54 32.16 5.25 -4.85
CA GLU A 54 32.72 4.76 -6.11
C GLU A 54 33.07 5.90 -7.08
N HIS A 55 32.21 6.92 -7.15
CA HIS A 55 32.34 8.02 -8.10
C HIS A 55 33.48 8.98 -7.75
N ILE A 56 33.72 9.20 -6.46
CA ILE A 56 34.78 10.07 -5.95
C ILE A 56 36.10 9.29 -5.77
N GLY A 57 36.00 7.96 -5.58
CA GLY A 57 37.16 7.08 -5.47
C GLY A 57 37.84 7.10 -4.09
N GLY A 58 37.05 7.31 -3.01
CA GLY A 58 37.60 7.32 -1.65
C GLY A 58 36.59 7.55 -0.54
N PRO A 59 37.05 7.67 0.71
CA PRO A 59 36.18 7.89 1.85
C PRO A 59 35.38 9.18 1.72
N LEU A 60 34.09 9.10 2.00
CA LEU A 60 33.14 10.20 1.86
C LEU A 60 32.96 10.93 3.19
N SER A 61 32.97 12.26 3.16
CA SER A 61 32.73 13.15 4.30
C SER A 61 31.60 14.14 4.01
N LEU A 62 31.14 14.89 5.01
CA LEU A 62 30.19 15.99 4.82
C LEU A 62 30.69 17.03 3.81
N ARG A 63 31.99 17.33 3.83
CA ARG A 63 32.60 18.27 2.87
C ARG A 63 32.45 17.83 1.42
N ASN A 64 32.52 16.53 1.17
CA ASN A 64 32.29 16.02 -0.19
C ASN A 64 30.86 16.25 -0.65
N LEU A 65 29.86 16.09 0.24
CA LEU A 65 28.47 16.39 -0.10
C LEU A 65 28.23 17.89 -0.36
N GLU A 66 28.93 18.76 0.36
CA GLU A 66 28.84 20.21 0.18
C GLU A 66 29.34 20.65 -1.21
N THR A 67 30.37 19.99 -1.72
CA THR A 67 31.01 20.33 -3.00
C THR A 67 30.43 19.61 -4.22
N LEU A 68 29.42 18.75 -4.06
CA LEU A 68 28.79 18.06 -5.18
C LEU A 68 28.19 19.04 -6.19
N LEU A 69 28.39 18.73 -7.45
CA LEU A 69 27.86 19.48 -8.59
C LEU A 69 26.57 18.82 -9.12
N ALA A 70 25.81 19.57 -9.88
CA ALA A 70 24.62 19.04 -10.58
C ALA A 70 24.95 17.87 -11.54
N SER A 71 26.21 17.79 -12.02
CA SER A 71 26.74 16.66 -12.82
C SER A 71 26.74 15.34 -12.04
N ASP A 72 27.07 15.37 -10.73
CA ASP A 72 27.19 14.17 -9.91
C ASP A 72 25.82 13.53 -9.66
N PHE A 73 24.82 14.34 -9.38
CA PHE A 73 23.41 13.88 -9.29
C PHE A 73 22.91 13.33 -10.64
N ARG A 74 23.28 13.96 -11.75
CA ARG A 74 22.95 13.44 -13.10
C ARG A 74 23.65 12.11 -13.36
N ALA A 75 24.92 11.97 -12.96
CA ALA A 75 25.69 10.72 -13.09
C ALA A 75 25.03 9.58 -12.28
N PHE A 76 24.56 9.87 -11.04
CA PHE A 76 23.78 8.91 -10.25
C PHE A 76 22.51 8.47 -10.97
N MET A 77 21.70 9.42 -11.48
CA MET A 77 20.49 9.10 -12.25
C MET A 77 20.79 8.23 -13.46
N ALA A 78 21.85 8.54 -14.21
CA ALA A 78 22.29 7.80 -15.39
C ALA A 78 22.73 6.37 -14.99
N LYS A 79 23.49 6.20 -13.89
CA LYS A 79 23.85 4.87 -13.36
C LYS A 79 22.60 4.08 -13.02
N LYS A 80 21.66 4.67 -12.26
CA LYS A 80 20.41 3.98 -11.88
C LYS A 80 19.56 3.57 -13.09
N LYS A 81 19.57 4.38 -14.14
CA LYS A 81 18.89 4.02 -15.41
C LYS A 81 19.57 2.84 -16.12
N ARG A 82 20.91 2.83 -16.16
CA ARG A 82 21.68 1.68 -16.70
C ARG A 82 21.46 0.40 -15.89
N ASP A 83 21.30 0.53 -14.56
CA ASP A 83 20.98 -0.58 -13.66
C ASP A 83 19.53 -1.10 -13.82
N GLY A 84 18.78 -0.62 -14.82
CA GLY A 84 17.41 -1.07 -15.13
C GLY A 84 16.32 -0.45 -14.25
N ASN A 85 16.59 0.58 -13.44
CA ASN A 85 15.58 1.22 -12.61
C ASN A 85 14.58 2.02 -13.44
N SER A 86 13.30 1.93 -13.07
CA SER A 86 12.23 2.67 -13.71
C SER A 86 12.37 4.19 -13.46
N THR A 87 11.84 5.00 -14.37
CA THR A 87 11.77 6.47 -14.21
C THR A 87 11.13 6.88 -12.89
N ARG A 88 10.10 6.16 -12.44
CA ARG A 88 9.42 6.39 -11.16
C ARG A 88 10.33 6.09 -9.96
N THR A 89 11.12 5.02 -10.03
CA THR A 89 12.10 4.67 -9.00
C THR A 89 13.17 5.75 -8.90
N ILE A 90 13.71 6.21 -10.03
CA ILE A 90 14.73 7.28 -10.07
C ILE A 90 14.17 8.59 -9.50
N ALA A 91 12.93 8.96 -9.85
CA ALA A 91 12.30 10.15 -9.29
C ALA A 91 12.12 10.06 -7.75
N ARG A 92 11.76 8.87 -7.22
CA ARG A 92 11.66 8.62 -5.78
C ARG A 92 13.02 8.76 -5.09
N LEU A 93 14.07 8.13 -5.65
CA LEU A 93 15.45 8.22 -5.15
C LEU A 93 15.88 9.69 -5.05
N MET A 94 15.67 10.48 -6.09
CA MET A 94 16.02 11.89 -6.11
C MET A 94 15.21 12.71 -5.09
N SER A 95 13.95 12.35 -4.84
CA SER A 95 13.14 13.00 -3.78
C SER A 95 13.67 12.69 -2.38
N SER A 96 14.15 11.47 -2.14
CA SER A 96 14.80 11.08 -0.88
C SER A 96 16.09 11.87 -0.66
N ILE A 97 16.90 12.02 -1.70
CA ILE A 97 18.15 12.80 -1.66
C ILE A 97 17.85 14.27 -1.39
N ARG A 98 16.86 14.88 -2.06
CA ARG A 98 16.45 16.26 -1.79
C ARG A 98 16.05 16.45 -0.32
N SER A 99 15.24 15.53 0.21
CA SER A 99 14.82 15.58 1.62
C SER A 99 16.00 15.54 2.59
N LEU A 100 17.08 14.83 2.25
CA LEU A 100 18.33 14.82 3.02
C LEU A 100 19.03 16.18 2.98
N PHE A 101 19.24 16.75 1.79
CA PHE A 101 19.93 18.04 1.63
C PHE A 101 19.12 19.19 2.25
N GLU A 102 17.80 19.22 2.07
CA GLU A 102 16.90 20.19 2.72
C GLU A 102 16.99 20.13 4.25
N TYR A 103 17.11 18.91 4.80
CA TYR A 103 17.28 18.74 6.24
C TYR A 103 18.64 19.27 6.71
N PHE A 104 19.71 18.93 6.00
CA PHE A 104 21.07 19.39 6.35
C PHE A 104 21.20 20.92 6.25
N GLU A 105 20.58 21.54 5.26
CA GLU A 105 20.51 22.99 5.15
C GLU A 105 19.71 23.61 6.32
N LYS A 106 18.58 23.00 6.68
CA LYS A 106 17.73 23.46 7.78
C LYS A 106 18.44 23.47 9.15
N ILE A 107 19.30 22.47 9.39
CA ILE A 107 20.06 22.36 10.64
C ILE A 107 21.51 22.91 10.51
N GLU A 108 21.77 23.65 9.44
CA GLU A 108 23.03 24.37 9.17
C GLU A 108 24.30 23.48 9.15
N ILE A 109 24.15 22.17 8.87
CA ILE A 109 25.29 21.25 8.75
C ILE A 109 26.04 21.47 7.43
N LEU A 110 25.31 21.62 6.32
CA LEU A 110 25.89 21.94 5.01
C LEU A 110 24.87 22.65 4.13
N LYS A 111 25.38 23.39 3.14
CA LYS A 111 24.55 24.06 2.14
C LYS A 111 25.01 23.65 0.73
N ASN A 112 24.14 22.97 0.00
CA ASN A 112 24.36 22.63 -1.39
C ASN A 112 23.07 22.70 -2.21
N ASN A 113 22.98 23.70 -3.09
CA ASN A 113 21.81 23.93 -3.94
C ASN A 113 21.91 23.24 -5.32
N ALA A 114 23.00 22.50 -5.59
CA ALA A 114 23.22 21.89 -6.92
C ALA A 114 22.12 20.87 -7.28
N ILE A 115 21.56 20.18 -6.28
CA ILE A 115 20.46 19.23 -6.48
C ILE A 115 19.19 19.92 -7.01
N ASN A 116 18.96 21.19 -6.68
CA ASN A 116 17.79 21.94 -7.12
C ASN A 116 17.87 22.29 -8.61
N ASN A 117 19.09 22.34 -9.16
CA ASN A 117 19.38 22.58 -10.58
C ASN A 117 19.29 21.30 -11.43
N VAL A 118 18.97 20.14 -10.80
CA VAL A 118 18.80 18.87 -11.51
C VAL A 118 17.36 18.71 -11.94
N ARG A 119 17.14 18.63 -13.26
CA ARG A 119 15.81 18.38 -13.82
C ARG A 119 15.35 16.96 -13.47
N MET A 120 14.21 16.87 -12.80
CA MET A 120 13.59 15.59 -12.48
C MET A 120 13.10 14.87 -13.73
N PRO A 121 13.19 13.53 -13.78
CA PRO A 121 12.61 12.76 -14.86
C PRO A 121 11.11 13.05 -14.97
N LYS A 122 10.63 13.35 -16.17
CA LYS A 122 9.19 13.46 -16.41
C LYS A 122 8.55 12.09 -16.24
N LEU A 123 7.66 11.98 -15.29
CA LEU A 123 6.86 10.75 -15.10
C LEU A 123 5.77 10.74 -16.17
N PRO A 124 5.59 9.64 -16.90
CA PRO A 124 4.44 9.51 -17.77
C PRO A 124 3.17 9.62 -16.92
N GLN A 125 2.30 10.53 -17.26
CA GLN A 125 0.96 10.64 -16.67
C GLN A 125 0.11 9.48 -17.22
N SER A 126 0.33 8.27 -16.73
CA SER A 126 -0.63 7.21 -16.96
C SER A 126 -1.69 7.32 -15.88
N ILE A 127 -2.88 7.81 -16.22
CA ILE A 127 -4.06 7.62 -15.39
C ILE A 127 -4.28 6.10 -15.39
N PRO A 128 -4.16 5.42 -14.25
CA PRO A 128 -4.43 3.99 -14.19
C PRO A 128 -5.87 3.76 -14.65
N LYS A 129 -6.06 3.07 -15.78
CA LYS A 129 -7.41 2.68 -16.18
C LYS A 129 -7.96 1.74 -15.12
N PRO A 130 -9.14 2.03 -14.55
CA PRO A 130 -9.78 1.10 -13.63
C PRO A 130 -10.10 -0.21 -14.37
N LEU A 131 -10.09 -1.32 -13.66
CA LEU A 131 -10.61 -2.57 -14.18
C LEU A 131 -12.10 -2.40 -14.45
N THR A 132 -12.61 -3.03 -15.51
CA THR A 132 -14.06 -3.12 -15.71
C THR A 132 -14.69 -3.96 -14.61
N TYR A 133 -16.01 -3.88 -14.48
CA TYR A 133 -16.75 -4.70 -13.53
C TYR A 133 -16.50 -6.20 -13.76
N GLU A 134 -16.59 -6.65 -15.01
CA GLU A 134 -16.36 -8.05 -15.37
C GLU A 134 -14.93 -8.49 -15.06
N GLN A 135 -13.94 -7.68 -15.41
CA GLN A 135 -12.54 -7.96 -15.07
C GLN A 135 -12.30 -8.10 -13.55
N ALA A 136 -12.92 -7.23 -12.77
CA ALA A 136 -12.82 -7.30 -11.30
C ALA A 136 -13.53 -8.53 -10.73
N LYS A 137 -14.68 -8.90 -11.31
CA LYS A 137 -15.43 -10.10 -10.94
C LYS A 137 -14.67 -11.37 -11.27
N ASP A 138 -14.16 -11.50 -12.50
CA ASP A 138 -13.39 -12.65 -12.94
C ASP A 138 -12.13 -12.84 -12.11
N LEU A 139 -11.43 -11.73 -11.80
CA LEU A 139 -10.27 -11.75 -10.93
C LEU A 139 -10.59 -12.30 -9.54
N ILE A 140 -11.72 -11.91 -8.94
CA ILE A 140 -12.14 -12.42 -7.63
C ILE A 140 -12.47 -13.92 -7.71
N ILE A 141 -13.20 -14.36 -8.75
CA ILE A 141 -13.57 -15.76 -8.93
C ILE A 141 -12.33 -16.61 -9.15
N ASP A 142 -11.44 -16.19 -10.04
CA ASP A 142 -10.26 -16.97 -10.41
C ASP A 142 -9.13 -16.88 -9.37
N SER A 143 -9.18 -15.91 -8.44
CA SER A 143 -8.23 -15.86 -7.30
C SER A 143 -8.28 -17.12 -6.43
N GLN A 144 -9.39 -17.83 -6.40
CA GLN A 144 -9.52 -19.13 -5.76
C GLN A 144 -8.68 -20.21 -6.46
N LYS A 145 -8.60 -20.16 -7.80
CA LYS A 145 -7.95 -21.20 -8.62
C LYS A 145 -6.44 -20.98 -8.76
N CYS A 146 -5.92 -19.82 -8.37
CA CYS A 146 -4.55 -19.40 -8.68
C CYS A 146 -3.45 -20.28 -8.08
N ASP A 147 -3.74 -20.91 -6.97
CA ASP A 147 -2.83 -21.81 -6.27
C ASP A 147 -3.39 -23.25 -6.18
N SER A 148 -4.39 -23.60 -7.02
CA SER A 148 -5.03 -24.91 -7.03
C SER A 148 -4.13 -25.97 -7.68
N ASN A 149 -2.99 -26.27 -7.06
CA ASN A 149 -2.31 -27.55 -7.23
C ASN A 149 -2.98 -28.55 -6.30
N GLU A 150 -2.95 -29.85 -6.61
CA GLU A 150 -3.50 -30.94 -5.78
C GLU A 150 -3.04 -30.90 -4.30
N LYS A 151 -1.99 -30.11 -3.99
CA LYS A 151 -1.42 -29.92 -2.64
C LYS A 151 -1.84 -28.65 -1.94
N THR A 152 -2.62 -27.75 -2.59
CA THR A 152 -3.02 -26.48 -1.96
C THR A 152 -4.28 -26.69 -1.12
N PRO A 153 -4.25 -26.44 0.19
CA PRO A 153 -5.41 -26.57 1.04
C PRO A 153 -6.57 -25.64 0.62
N ASP A 154 -7.81 -26.09 0.74
CA ASP A 154 -9.02 -25.33 0.32
C ASP A 154 -9.14 -23.99 1.04
N TRP A 155 -8.75 -23.91 2.31
CA TRP A 155 -8.76 -22.65 3.04
C TRP A 155 -7.89 -21.55 2.40
N VAL A 156 -6.82 -21.91 1.66
CA VAL A 156 -5.98 -20.95 0.93
C VAL A 156 -6.75 -20.31 -0.21
N GLN A 157 -7.57 -21.07 -0.90
CA GLN A 157 -8.40 -20.61 -2.00
C GLN A 157 -9.45 -19.60 -1.49
N ILE A 158 -10.14 -19.95 -0.40
CA ILE A 158 -11.15 -19.09 0.23
C ILE A 158 -10.49 -17.83 0.78
N ARG A 159 -9.34 -17.96 1.46
CA ARG A 159 -8.53 -16.81 1.91
C ARG A 159 -8.24 -15.83 0.77
N ASN A 160 -7.75 -16.34 -0.35
CA ASN A 160 -7.40 -15.50 -1.48
C ASN A 160 -8.63 -14.73 -1.98
N LYS A 161 -9.75 -15.40 -2.18
CA LYS A 161 -11.02 -14.77 -2.56
C LYS A 161 -11.46 -13.69 -1.56
N CYS A 162 -11.42 -13.97 -0.25
CA CYS A 162 -11.75 -12.99 0.79
C CYS A 162 -10.91 -11.72 0.68
N ILE A 163 -9.60 -11.86 0.46
CA ILE A 163 -8.70 -10.71 0.32
C ILE A 163 -9.12 -9.85 -0.88
N PHE A 164 -9.31 -10.44 -2.06
CA PHE A 164 -9.71 -9.69 -3.25
C PHE A 164 -11.10 -9.09 -3.12
N LEU A 165 -12.00 -9.76 -2.41
CA LEU A 165 -13.32 -9.21 -2.04
C LEU A 165 -13.18 -7.97 -1.15
N LEU A 166 -12.31 -7.97 -0.15
CA LEU A 166 -12.06 -6.81 0.69
C LEU A 166 -11.44 -5.64 -0.10
N LEU A 167 -10.52 -5.93 -1.01
CA LEU A 167 -9.87 -4.90 -1.83
C LEU A 167 -10.85 -4.22 -2.80
N TYR A 168 -11.75 -4.99 -3.44
CA TYR A 168 -12.70 -4.47 -4.41
C TYR A 168 -14.08 -4.18 -3.80
N GLY A 169 -14.62 -5.05 -2.95
CA GLY A 169 -15.96 -4.88 -2.38
C GLY A 169 -16.04 -3.84 -1.27
N CYS A 170 -14.91 -3.61 -0.55
CA CYS A 170 -14.81 -2.65 0.54
C CYS A 170 -13.77 -1.55 0.27
N GLY A 171 -13.06 -1.62 -0.82
CA GLY A 171 -12.05 -0.63 -1.19
C GLY A 171 -10.88 -0.54 -0.21
N LEU A 172 -10.53 -1.61 0.51
CA LEU A 172 -9.42 -1.60 1.46
C LEU A 172 -8.06 -1.49 0.75
N ARG A 173 -7.09 -0.86 1.42
CA ARG A 173 -5.68 -1.01 1.04
C ARG A 173 -5.22 -2.42 1.40
N ILE A 174 -4.25 -2.98 0.64
CA ILE A 174 -3.69 -4.30 0.94
C ILE A 174 -3.16 -4.39 2.38
N SER A 175 -2.48 -3.36 2.89
CA SER A 175 -2.01 -3.32 4.27
C SER A 175 -3.16 -3.32 5.28
N GLU A 176 -4.22 -2.55 5.01
CA GLU A 176 -5.41 -2.50 5.87
C GLU A 176 -6.09 -3.87 5.96
N ALA A 177 -6.26 -4.56 4.82
CA ALA A 177 -6.85 -5.89 4.78
C ALA A 177 -5.99 -6.93 5.54
N LEU A 178 -4.66 -6.90 5.34
CA LEU A 178 -3.75 -7.86 5.94
C LEU A 178 -3.42 -7.57 7.43
N GLU A 179 -3.67 -6.36 7.92
CA GLU A 179 -3.54 -6.00 9.34
C GLU A 179 -4.72 -6.45 10.20
N LEU A 180 -5.83 -6.90 9.59
CA LEU A 180 -6.98 -7.41 10.34
C LEU A 180 -6.62 -8.63 11.18
N ASN A 181 -7.23 -8.71 12.36
CA ASN A 181 -7.16 -9.84 13.27
C ASN A 181 -8.51 -10.58 13.29
N ILE A 182 -8.56 -11.75 13.90
CA ILE A 182 -9.80 -12.54 14.02
C ILE A 182 -10.92 -11.74 14.70
N LYS A 183 -10.58 -10.96 15.74
CA LYS A 183 -11.55 -10.08 16.44
C LYS A 183 -12.20 -9.01 15.56
N ASP A 184 -11.55 -8.67 14.44
CA ASP A 184 -12.07 -7.69 13.49
C ASP A 184 -13.01 -8.34 12.45
N ALA A 185 -13.04 -9.68 12.39
CA ALA A 185 -13.89 -10.42 11.47
C ALA A 185 -15.37 -10.30 11.85
N PRO A 186 -16.29 -10.11 10.88
CA PRO A 186 -17.72 -10.02 11.11
C PRO A 186 -18.34 -11.41 11.34
N ILE A 187 -18.02 -12.03 12.46
CA ILE A 187 -18.45 -13.40 12.81
C ILE A 187 -19.94 -13.40 13.19
N GLU A 188 -20.36 -12.36 13.91
CA GLU A 188 -21.75 -12.23 14.36
C GLU A 188 -22.68 -11.77 13.24
N GLU A 189 -23.93 -12.24 13.23
CA GLU A 189 -24.90 -11.92 12.16
C GLU A 189 -25.23 -10.43 12.06
N TRP A 190 -25.24 -9.74 13.19
CA TRP A 190 -25.57 -8.30 13.26
C TRP A 190 -24.41 -7.38 12.81
N GLN A 191 -23.21 -7.91 12.60
CA GLN A 191 -22.03 -7.15 12.19
C GLN A 191 -22.05 -6.86 10.69
N ASP A 192 -22.48 -5.67 10.31
CA ASP A 192 -22.52 -5.21 8.92
C ASP A 192 -21.31 -4.30 8.56
N THR A 193 -20.39 -4.13 9.48
CA THR A 193 -19.18 -3.31 9.29
C THR A 193 -17.94 -4.03 9.77
N ILE A 194 -16.78 -3.62 9.26
CA ILE A 194 -15.47 -4.05 9.71
C ILE A 194 -14.65 -2.81 10.13
N ARG A 195 -14.01 -2.91 11.28
CA ARG A 195 -13.19 -1.83 11.81
C ARG A 195 -11.78 -1.92 11.26
N VAL A 196 -11.34 -0.88 10.56
CA VAL A 196 -10.06 -0.86 9.84
C VAL A 196 -9.15 0.23 10.39
N ARG A 197 -7.89 -0.12 10.64
CA ARG A 197 -6.86 0.81 11.08
C ARG A 197 -6.24 1.49 9.86
N GLY A 198 -6.42 2.80 9.75
CA GLY A 198 -5.87 3.62 8.67
C GLY A 198 -4.55 4.31 9.03
N LYS A 199 -4.11 5.20 8.14
CA LYS A 199 -2.89 6.00 8.34
C LYS A 199 -2.99 6.86 9.62
N GLY A 200 -1.91 6.90 10.40
CA GLY A 200 -1.86 7.69 11.64
C GLY A 200 -2.62 7.06 12.80
N ASN A 201 -2.81 5.74 12.79
CA ASN A 201 -3.50 4.98 13.84
C ASN A 201 -4.97 5.37 14.05
N LYS A 202 -5.61 5.95 13.03
CA LYS A 202 -7.03 6.29 13.07
C LYS A 202 -7.85 5.09 12.58
N TYR A 203 -8.93 4.79 13.29
CA TYR A 203 -9.86 3.72 12.91
C TYR A 203 -11.04 4.30 12.12
N ARG A 204 -11.55 3.50 11.19
CA ARG A 204 -12.82 3.76 10.51
C ARG A 204 -13.62 2.48 10.39
N GLU A 205 -14.93 2.62 10.35
CA GLU A 205 -15.86 1.55 10.04
C GLU A 205 -16.06 1.48 8.53
N VAL A 206 -15.96 0.29 7.97
CA VAL A 206 -16.18 0.05 6.54
C VAL A 206 -17.37 -0.89 6.38
N PRO A 207 -18.41 -0.50 5.63
CA PRO A 207 -19.57 -1.34 5.42
C PRO A 207 -19.21 -2.58 4.60
N LEU A 208 -19.82 -3.71 4.97
CA LEU A 208 -19.63 -4.98 4.31
C LEU A 208 -20.83 -5.34 3.42
N LEU A 209 -20.52 -5.81 2.23
CA LEU A 209 -21.50 -6.52 1.40
C LEU A 209 -21.73 -7.92 1.97
N ALA A 210 -22.92 -8.46 1.79
CA ALA A 210 -23.29 -9.81 2.24
C ALA A 210 -22.27 -10.87 1.73
N ASP A 211 -21.91 -10.82 0.46
CA ASP A 211 -20.92 -11.73 -0.13
C ASP A 211 -19.54 -11.67 0.54
N VAL A 212 -19.12 -10.48 1.00
CA VAL A 212 -17.84 -10.31 1.71
C VAL A 212 -17.93 -10.93 3.09
N LYS A 213 -19.04 -10.67 3.80
CA LYS A 213 -19.32 -11.21 5.12
C LYS A 213 -19.37 -12.73 5.10
N ASP A 214 -20.14 -13.31 4.16
CA ASP A 214 -20.31 -14.76 4.01
C ASP A 214 -18.97 -15.44 3.72
N ASN A 215 -18.14 -14.89 2.82
CA ASN A 215 -16.82 -15.45 2.51
C ASN A 215 -15.82 -15.32 3.67
N ILE A 216 -15.90 -14.25 4.49
CA ILE A 216 -15.05 -14.14 5.67
C ILE A 216 -15.46 -15.18 6.70
N LYS A 217 -16.76 -15.41 6.92
CA LYS A 217 -17.26 -16.47 7.82
C LYS A 217 -16.78 -17.84 7.36
N GLU A 218 -16.98 -18.19 6.08
CA GLU A 218 -16.51 -19.43 5.48
C GLU A 218 -14.98 -19.62 5.69
N TYR A 219 -14.19 -18.57 5.51
CA TYR A 219 -12.76 -18.64 5.75
C TYR A 219 -12.40 -18.88 7.22
N VAL A 220 -13.09 -18.22 8.15
CA VAL A 220 -12.85 -18.39 9.60
C VAL A 220 -13.25 -19.79 10.05
N GLU A 221 -14.33 -20.37 9.53
CA GLU A 221 -14.74 -21.75 9.80
C GLU A 221 -13.68 -22.78 9.33
N MET A 222 -13.02 -22.49 8.21
CA MET A 222 -11.94 -23.32 7.66
C MET A 222 -10.54 -22.90 8.13
N TYR A 223 -10.44 -22.07 9.17
CA TYR A 223 -9.14 -21.59 9.65
C TYR A 223 -8.25 -22.76 10.09
N PRO A 224 -7.00 -22.88 9.57
CA PRO A 224 -6.23 -24.14 9.62
C PRO A 224 -5.67 -24.50 10.99
N LYS A 225 -5.87 -23.69 12.01
CA LYS A 225 -5.40 -23.92 13.38
C LYS A 225 -6.38 -23.32 14.39
N LYS A 226 -6.25 -23.74 15.66
CA LYS A 226 -6.91 -23.02 16.78
C LYS A 226 -6.37 -21.57 16.80
N TYR A 227 -7.24 -20.63 17.02
CA TYR A 227 -6.91 -19.21 17.01
C TYR A 227 -7.40 -18.49 18.26
N ASN A 228 -6.74 -17.38 18.57
CA ASN A 228 -7.17 -16.40 19.54
C ASN A 228 -7.70 -15.16 18.80
N PHE A 229 -8.45 -14.32 19.49
CA PHE A 229 -9.02 -13.10 18.90
C PHE A 229 -7.96 -12.13 18.34
N ASP A 230 -6.75 -12.11 18.89
CA ASP A 230 -5.66 -11.26 18.46
C ASP A 230 -4.79 -11.86 17.34
N ASP A 231 -5.05 -13.12 16.95
CA ASP A 231 -4.35 -13.74 15.83
C ASP A 231 -4.69 -13.05 14.50
N PRO A 232 -3.75 -13.04 13.53
CA PRO A 232 -3.99 -12.48 12.20
C PRO A 232 -5.20 -13.13 11.53
N LEU A 233 -6.12 -12.35 10.96
CA LEU A 233 -7.21 -12.91 10.18
C LEU A 233 -6.67 -13.67 8.95
N PHE A 234 -5.73 -13.10 8.22
CA PHE A 234 -5.14 -13.74 7.04
C PHE A 234 -3.74 -14.25 7.30
N ILE A 235 -3.55 -15.56 7.16
CA ILE A 235 -2.26 -16.23 7.39
C ILE A 235 -1.71 -16.88 6.13
N GLY A 236 -0.38 -17.00 6.09
CA GLY A 236 0.33 -17.81 5.11
C GLY A 236 0.28 -19.31 5.47
N VAL A 237 0.73 -20.16 4.55
CA VAL A 237 0.79 -21.63 4.78
C VAL A 237 1.71 -22.04 5.94
N ARG A 238 2.61 -21.14 6.38
CA ARG A 238 3.48 -21.35 7.55
C ARG A 238 2.83 -20.92 8.86
N GLY A 239 1.62 -20.35 8.83
CA GLY A 239 0.86 -19.91 10.01
C GLY A 239 1.11 -18.48 10.46
N ASP A 240 2.08 -17.77 9.88
CA ASP A 240 2.34 -16.35 10.15
C ASP A 240 1.38 -15.45 9.36
N ARG A 241 1.26 -14.16 9.78
CA ARG A 241 0.50 -13.15 9.05
C ARG A 241 0.89 -13.13 7.57
N LEU A 242 -0.11 -13.11 6.69
CA LEU A 242 0.14 -13.14 5.25
C LEU A 242 0.92 -11.92 4.78
N SER A 243 2.01 -12.16 4.06
CA SER A 243 2.80 -11.09 3.47
C SER A 243 2.09 -10.42 2.28
N PRO A 244 2.12 -9.08 2.15
CA PRO A 244 1.62 -8.37 0.97
C PRO A 244 2.23 -8.88 -0.34
N ARG A 245 3.44 -9.40 -0.29
CA ARG A 245 4.14 -9.98 -1.44
C ARG A 245 3.38 -11.17 -2.04
N ILE A 246 2.80 -12.01 -1.21
CA ILE A 246 2.01 -13.17 -1.68
C ILE A 246 0.80 -12.69 -2.47
N VAL A 247 0.05 -11.70 -1.96
CA VAL A 247 -1.11 -11.12 -2.67
C VAL A 247 -0.71 -10.48 -4.00
N GLN A 248 0.47 -9.83 -4.04
CA GLN A 248 1.02 -9.28 -5.28
C GLN A 248 1.36 -10.38 -6.30
N ILE A 249 1.94 -11.50 -5.86
CA ILE A 249 2.24 -12.66 -6.73
C ILE A 249 0.96 -13.26 -7.28
N ILE A 250 -0.07 -13.46 -6.44
CA ILE A 250 -1.38 -13.94 -6.88
C ILE A 250 -1.94 -13.00 -7.95
N MET A 251 -1.91 -11.69 -7.70
CA MET A 251 -2.38 -10.69 -8.66
C MET A 251 -1.59 -10.74 -9.98
N GLN A 252 -0.28 -10.97 -9.95
CA GLN A 252 0.54 -11.13 -11.16
C GLN A 252 0.13 -12.37 -11.97
N LYS A 253 -0.10 -13.50 -11.29
CA LYS A 253 -0.58 -14.73 -11.95
C LYS A 253 -1.95 -14.50 -12.59
N MET A 254 -2.90 -13.89 -11.85
CA MET A 254 -4.23 -13.56 -12.35
C MET A 254 -4.17 -12.61 -13.54
N ARG A 255 -3.29 -11.62 -13.50
CA ARG A 255 -3.10 -10.69 -14.61
C ARG A 255 -2.70 -11.40 -15.89
N ALA A 256 -1.81 -12.39 -15.79
CA ALA A 256 -1.38 -13.18 -16.95
C ALA A 256 -2.51 -14.11 -17.47
N SER A 257 -3.21 -14.82 -16.57
CA SER A 257 -4.27 -15.77 -16.95
C SER A 257 -5.52 -15.11 -17.53
N LEU A 258 -5.89 -13.95 -17.02
CA LEU A 258 -7.09 -13.18 -17.44
C LEU A 258 -6.77 -12.08 -18.46
N ASN A 259 -5.53 -12.01 -18.95
CA ASN A 259 -5.07 -10.97 -19.89
C ASN A 259 -5.43 -9.55 -19.42
N LEU A 260 -5.25 -9.28 -18.12
CA LEU A 260 -5.53 -7.97 -17.54
C LEU A 260 -4.41 -6.97 -17.85
N PRO A 261 -4.71 -5.66 -17.83
CA PRO A 261 -3.70 -4.63 -18.06
C PRO A 261 -2.50 -4.74 -17.09
N GLU A 262 -1.30 -4.36 -17.53
CA GLU A 262 -0.08 -4.41 -16.71
C GLU A 262 -0.19 -3.62 -15.39
N ASN A 263 -0.99 -2.56 -15.38
CA ASN A 263 -1.27 -1.76 -14.20
C ASN A 263 -2.32 -2.36 -13.26
N ALA A 264 -2.85 -3.56 -13.55
CA ALA A 264 -3.72 -4.28 -12.63
C ALA A 264 -2.91 -4.73 -11.40
N THR A 265 -3.18 -4.08 -10.28
CA THR A 265 -2.51 -4.26 -8.98
C THR A 265 -3.57 -4.30 -7.87
N PRO A 266 -3.24 -4.73 -6.64
CA PRO A 266 -4.17 -4.59 -5.52
C PRO A 266 -4.67 -3.15 -5.32
N HIS A 267 -3.86 -2.15 -5.66
CA HIS A 267 -4.26 -0.75 -5.58
C HIS A 267 -5.25 -0.36 -6.69
N SER A 268 -5.13 -0.95 -7.87
CA SER A 268 -6.08 -0.68 -8.96
C SER A 268 -7.48 -1.24 -8.68
N LEU A 269 -7.63 -2.31 -7.90
CA LEU A 269 -8.93 -2.80 -7.44
C LEU A 269 -9.64 -1.77 -6.57
N ARG A 270 -8.93 -1.17 -5.63
CA ARG A 270 -9.48 -0.09 -4.81
C ARG A 270 -9.83 1.14 -5.67
N HIS A 271 -9.03 1.46 -6.68
CA HIS A 271 -9.36 2.53 -7.62
C HIS A 271 -10.60 2.21 -8.45
N SER A 272 -10.73 0.96 -8.91
CA SER A 272 -11.92 0.48 -9.62
C SER A 272 -13.17 0.55 -8.74
N TYR A 273 -13.08 0.16 -7.47
CA TYR A 273 -14.15 0.34 -6.49
C TYR A 273 -14.64 1.80 -6.43
N ALA A 274 -13.72 2.75 -6.23
CA ALA A 274 -14.05 4.16 -6.19
C ALA A 274 -14.71 4.66 -7.48
N THR A 275 -14.15 4.26 -8.63
CA THR A 275 -14.67 4.66 -9.96
C THR A 275 -16.07 4.10 -10.21
N HIS A 276 -16.30 2.82 -9.85
CA HIS A 276 -17.61 2.19 -10.04
C HIS A 276 -18.69 2.77 -9.12
N LEU A 277 -18.34 3.15 -7.89
CA LEU A 277 -19.26 3.87 -7.00
C LEU A 277 -19.61 5.25 -7.58
N LEU A 278 -18.62 5.99 -8.09
CA LEU A 278 -18.85 7.29 -8.73
C LEU A 278 -19.77 7.16 -9.97
N GLN A 279 -19.52 6.15 -10.81
CA GLN A 279 -20.36 5.84 -11.97
C GLN A 279 -21.79 5.43 -11.58
N ALA A 280 -21.94 4.82 -10.39
CA ALA A 280 -23.25 4.47 -9.84
C ALA A 280 -23.97 5.65 -9.17
N GLY A 281 -23.39 6.88 -9.21
CA GLY A 281 -24.00 8.10 -8.72
C GLY A 281 -23.71 8.41 -7.24
N VAL A 282 -22.79 7.69 -6.61
CA VAL A 282 -22.35 8.01 -5.24
C VAL A 282 -21.51 9.30 -5.27
N ASP A 283 -21.82 10.23 -4.41
CA ASP A 283 -21.08 11.49 -4.34
C ASP A 283 -19.61 11.29 -3.89
N LEU A 284 -18.74 12.17 -4.39
CA LEU A 284 -17.30 12.06 -4.18
C LEU A 284 -16.90 12.12 -2.70
N ARG A 285 -17.65 12.85 -1.87
CA ARG A 285 -17.36 12.99 -0.45
C ARG A 285 -17.61 11.68 0.29
N SER A 286 -18.76 11.04 0.05
CA SER A 286 -19.08 9.70 0.58
C SER A 286 -18.04 8.66 0.17
N ILE A 287 -17.56 8.70 -1.09
CA ILE A 287 -16.49 7.81 -1.56
C ILE A 287 -15.17 8.08 -0.81
N GLN A 288 -14.80 9.34 -0.60
CA GLN A 288 -13.60 9.71 0.14
C GLN A 288 -13.66 9.26 1.60
N GLU A 289 -14.82 9.35 2.23
CA GLU A 289 -15.06 8.89 3.60
C GLU A 289 -14.94 7.36 3.70
N LEU A 290 -15.57 6.61 2.79
CA LEU A 290 -15.45 5.15 2.69
C LEU A 290 -13.99 4.71 2.52
N LEU A 291 -13.25 5.42 1.69
CA LEU A 291 -11.85 5.13 1.43
C LEU A 291 -10.90 5.60 2.55
N GLY A 292 -11.33 6.48 3.45
CA GLY A 292 -10.47 7.03 4.50
C GLY A 292 -9.34 7.90 3.93
N HIS A 293 -9.67 8.86 3.04
CA HIS A 293 -8.74 9.86 2.55
C HIS A 293 -8.52 10.94 3.61
N ALA A 294 -7.27 11.09 4.07
CA ALA A 294 -6.89 11.96 5.20
C ALA A 294 -6.88 13.47 4.88
N SER A 295 -7.18 13.88 3.66
CA SER A 295 -7.16 15.29 3.27
C SER A 295 -8.57 15.86 3.16
N LEU A 296 -9.14 16.16 4.27
CA LEU A 296 -10.01 17.31 4.55
C LEU A 296 -10.27 17.24 6.06
N SER A 297 -9.82 18.28 6.74
CA SER A 297 -10.03 18.46 8.17
C SER A 297 -11.50 18.31 8.48
N THR A 298 -11.87 17.25 9.14
CA THR A 298 -12.93 17.34 10.16
C THR A 298 -12.99 16.04 10.94
N THR A 299 -12.66 16.14 12.18
CA THR A 299 -13.18 15.31 13.25
C THR A 299 -14.70 15.56 13.32
N GLN A 300 -15.43 15.09 12.33
CA GLN A 300 -16.86 14.89 12.48
C GLN A 300 -17.05 13.44 12.88
N MET A 301 -17.38 13.29 14.15
CA MET A 301 -17.88 12.06 14.76
C MET A 301 -18.95 11.48 13.83
N TYR A 302 -18.67 10.31 13.27
CA TYR A 302 -19.69 9.51 12.61
C TYR A 302 -20.80 9.25 13.63
N THR A 303 -21.91 9.95 13.48
CA THR A 303 -23.12 9.59 14.21
C THR A 303 -23.64 8.30 13.61
N LYS A 304 -24.27 7.43 14.43
CA LYS A 304 -24.89 6.16 13.96
C LYS A 304 -25.82 6.36 12.75
N VAL A 305 -26.36 7.54 12.58
CA VAL A 305 -27.23 7.94 11.46
C VAL A 305 -26.44 7.99 10.15
N ASN A 306 -25.26 8.60 10.14
CA ASN A 306 -24.41 8.68 8.93
C ASN A 306 -23.87 7.32 8.48
N GLN A 307 -23.62 6.41 9.42
CA GLN A 307 -23.20 5.04 9.10
C GLN A 307 -24.29 4.25 8.36
N LYS A 308 -25.54 4.39 8.80
CA LYS A 308 -26.68 3.70 8.17
C LYS A 308 -26.94 4.21 6.76
N GLU A 309 -26.88 5.54 6.56
CA GLU A 309 -27.03 6.15 5.24
C GLU A 309 -25.88 5.73 4.29
N LEU A 310 -24.64 5.71 4.75
CA LEU A 310 -23.48 5.23 3.98
C LEU A 310 -23.61 3.76 3.60
N LEU A 311 -24.10 2.94 4.52
CA LEU A 311 -24.33 1.52 4.30
C LEU A 311 -25.43 1.30 3.24
N ASP A 312 -26.51 2.07 3.30
CA ASP A 312 -27.60 2.02 2.34
C ASP A 312 -27.17 2.51 0.94
N VAL A 313 -26.41 3.59 0.88
CA VAL A 313 -25.81 4.11 -0.36
C VAL A 313 -24.85 3.09 -0.97
N HIS A 314 -23.97 2.50 -0.15
CA HIS A 314 -23.05 1.46 -0.60
C HIS A 314 -23.78 0.21 -1.09
N LYS A 315 -24.76 -0.30 -0.32
CA LYS A 315 -25.58 -1.46 -0.71
C LYS A 315 -26.34 -1.24 -2.01
N LYS A 316 -26.89 -0.03 -2.25
CA LYS A 316 -27.64 0.32 -3.45
C LYS A 316 -26.76 0.56 -4.68
N ALA A 317 -25.61 1.19 -4.48
CA ALA A 317 -24.75 1.66 -5.57
C ALA A 317 -23.70 0.62 -6.01
N HIS A 318 -23.33 -0.33 -5.15
CA HIS A 318 -22.27 -1.28 -5.48
C HIS A 318 -22.74 -2.26 -6.57
N PRO A 319 -22.02 -2.37 -7.72
CA PRO A 319 -22.46 -3.16 -8.88
C PRO A 319 -22.77 -4.62 -8.56
N ARG A 320 -22.10 -5.21 -7.59
CA ARG A 320 -22.29 -6.61 -7.16
C ARG A 320 -23.66 -6.89 -6.54
N ASN A 321 -24.26 -5.91 -5.87
CA ASN A 321 -25.61 -6.07 -5.31
C ASN A 321 -26.68 -6.13 -6.36
N LYS A 322 -26.49 -5.46 -7.50
CA LYS A 322 -27.46 -5.51 -8.63
C LYS A 322 -27.56 -6.91 -9.25
N THR A 323 -26.47 -7.68 -9.23
CA THR A 323 -26.44 -9.04 -9.81
C THR A 323 -27.19 -10.07 -8.94
N ARG A 324 -27.26 -9.86 -7.61
CA ARG A 324 -27.97 -10.75 -6.69
C ARG A 324 -29.49 -10.61 -6.82
N HIS A 325 -30.00 -9.40 -7.06
CA HIS A 325 -31.43 -9.17 -7.34
C HIS A 325 -31.90 -9.82 -8.65
N LEU A 326 -31.05 -9.85 -9.68
CA LEU A 326 -31.37 -10.50 -10.94
C LEU A 326 -31.42 -12.03 -10.84
N LYS A 327 -30.57 -12.66 -9.98
CA LYS A 327 -30.64 -14.10 -9.74
C LYS A 327 -31.87 -14.54 -8.95
N LEU A 328 -32.32 -13.75 -7.96
CA LEU A 328 -33.50 -14.05 -7.17
C LEU A 328 -34.80 -13.91 -7.97
N VAL A 329 -34.78 -13.13 -9.06
CA VAL A 329 -35.94 -12.99 -9.95
C VAL A 329 -35.97 -14.11 -11.02
N SER A 330 -34.80 -14.69 -11.39
CA SER A 330 -34.75 -15.81 -12.35
C SER A 330 -35.03 -17.17 -11.74
N ASP A 331 -34.92 -17.34 -10.42
CA ASP A 331 -35.21 -18.61 -9.73
C ASP A 331 -36.67 -18.71 -9.26
N ASN A 332 -37.50 -17.66 -9.51
CA ASN A 332 -38.92 -17.62 -9.19
C ASN A 332 -39.82 -17.53 -10.47
N SER A 333 -39.29 -17.90 -11.63
CA SER A 333 -40.04 -17.92 -12.89
C SER A 333 -40.21 -19.33 -13.44
#